data_605ed7990ade8216f20584068dd8d05e
#
_entry.id   605ed7990ade8216f20584068dd8d05e
#
_cell.length_a   1.000
_cell.length_b   1.000
_cell.length_c   1.000
_cell.angle_alpha   90.00
_cell.angle_beta   90.00
_cell.angle_gamma   90.00
#
_symmetry.space_group_name_H-M   'P 1'
#
loop_
_entity.id
_entity.type
_entity.pdbx_description
1 polymer ?
#
loop_
_entity_poly.entity_id
_entity_poly.type
_entity_poly.pdbx_seq_one_letter_code
_entity_poly.pdbx_strand_id
1 'polypeptide(L)'
;YREPKQSNAGLDVHISPQEGHTYVITADVARGTQNDYSAFIVVDVTEMPYRVVSKYRDNEIKPLLFPAKIYEVARAYNQAFVLVEVNDIGEQVANTLQFDLEYDNLIMASMRGRSGQVLGGGFSGGKAQLGVRTTKAVKRIGCSNLKQLIEDDKLIVEDLDIISELSTFIVKGSSYEADDGCNDDLVACLFIFAWVTDQ
;
A
#
# COMPACT_ATOMS: atom_id res chain seq x y z
N TYR A 1 -13.87 12.19 -8.70
CA TYR A 1 -12.69 12.05 -9.56
C TYR A 1 -11.99 13.38 -9.79
N ARG A 2 -10.68 13.36 -9.75
CA ARG A 2 -9.81 14.51 -10.04
C ARG A 2 -8.70 14.08 -10.99
N GLU A 3 -8.46 14.87 -12.04
CA GLU A 3 -7.29 14.68 -12.91
C GLU A 3 -5.99 14.83 -12.11
N PRO A 4 -4.97 13.98 -12.33
CA PRO A 4 -3.67 14.18 -11.73
C PRO A 4 -3.02 15.47 -12.23
N LYS A 5 -2.31 16.17 -11.35
CA LYS A 5 -1.51 17.35 -11.74
C LYS A 5 -0.31 16.95 -12.59
N GLN A 6 0.21 15.75 -12.38
CA GLN A 6 1.33 15.18 -13.12
C GLN A 6 1.07 13.68 -13.32
N SER A 7 1.35 13.19 -14.51
CA SER A 7 1.30 11.77 -14.84
C SER A 7 2.56 11.42 -15.65
N ASN A 8 3.35 10.49 -15.16
CA ASN A 8 4.57 10.05 -15.82
C ASN A 8 4.94 8.62 -15.45
N ALA A 9 5.10 7.77 -16.47
CA ALA A 9 5.60 6.40 -16.33
C ALA A 9 4.93 5.61 -15.18
N GLY A 10 3.60 5.60 -15.14
CA GLY A 10 2.80 4.90 -14.14
C GLY A 10 2.57 5.66 -12.83
N LEU A 11 3.29 6.76 -12.59
CA LEU A 11 3.12 7.62 -11.42
C LEU A 11 2.15 8.75 -11.72
N ASP A 12 1.06 8.84 -10.98
CA ASP A 12 0.12 9.94 -10.98
C ASP A 12 0.20 10.71 -9.67
N VAL A 13 0.36 12.03 -9.77
CA VAL A 13 0.43 12.95 -8.62
C VAL A 13 -0.80 13.85 -8.65
N HIS A 14 -1.69 13.70 -7.70
CA HIS A 14 -2.88 14.56 -7.54
C HIS A 14 -2.58 15.77 -6.66
N ILE A 15 -1.81 15.57 -5.59
CA ILE A 15 -1.36 16.62 -4.68
C ILE A 15 0.14 16.47 -4.47
N SER A 16 0.89 17.52 -4.75
CA SER A 16 2.33 17.55 -4.52
C SER A 16 2.66 17.51 -3.03
N PRO A 17 3.83 16.99 -2.64
CA PRO A 17 4.27 17.00 -1.25
C PRO A 17 4.17 18.39 -0.62
N GLN A 18 3.74 18.46 0.63
CA GLN A 18 3.62 19.69 1.41
C GLN A 18 4.55 19.61 2.63
N GLU A 19 5.24 20.70 2.92
CA GLU A 19 6.13 20.77 4.08
C GLU A 19 5.35 20.54 5.38
N GLY A 20 5.93 19.74 6.29
CA GLY A 20 5.34 19.42 7.58
C GLY A 20 4.25 18.33 7.53
N HIS A 21 3.86 17.89 6.34
CA HIS A 21 2.89 16.78 6.22
C HIS A 21 3.54 15.42 6.42
N THR A 22 2.78 14.48 6.94
CA THR A 22 3.16 13.08 7.15
C THR A 22 2.45 12.20 6.15
N TYR A 23 3.22 11.32 5.52
CA TYR A 23 2.73 10.42 4.47
C TYR A 23 3.02 8.95 4.79
N VAL A 24 2.12 8.10 4.33
CA VAL A 24 2.28 6.64 4.35
C VAL A 24 2.19 6.13 2.91
N ILE A 25 3.12 5.27 2.54
CA ILE A 25 3.10 4.51 1.30
C ILE A 25 2.80 3.05 1.64
N THR A 26 1.83 2.47 0.95
CA THR A 26 1.57 1.03 0.97
C THR A 26 1.77 0.47 -0.42
N ALA A 27 2.53 -0.63 -0.51
CA ALA A 27 2.96 -1.20 -1.78
C ALA A 27 2.59 -2.68 -1.90
N ASP A 28 2.06 -3.05 -3.04
CA ASP A 28 1.81 -4.40 -3.50
C ASP A 28 2.76 -4.74 -4.66
N VAL A 29 3.37 -5.92 -4.65
CA VAL A 29 4.47 -6.27 -5.54
C VAL A 29 4.11 -7.43 -6.45
N ALA A 30 4.02 -7.18 -7.75
CA ALA A 30 3.85 -8.21 -8.78
C ALA A 30 5.17 -8.79 -9.27
N ARG A 31 5.10 -9.97 -9.88
CA ARG A 31 6.27 -10.66 -10.46
C ARG A 31 6.78 -10.04 -11.76
N GLY A 32 6.11 -9.02 -12.31
CA GLY A 32 6.48 -8.41 -13.58
C GLY A 32 6.20 -9.32 -14.80
N THR A 33 5.16 -10.15 -14.71
CA THR A 33 4.77 -11.10 -15.78
C THR A 33 3.69 -10.55 -16.70
N GLN A 34 3.42 -9.25 -16.66
CA GLN A 34 2.40 -8.51 -17.43
C GLN A 34 0.94 -8.83 -17.06
N ASN A 35 0.68 -9.73 -16.13
CA ASN A 35 -0.69 -10.06 -15.67
C ASN A 35 -1.13 -9.21 -14.50
N ASP A 36 -0.21 -8.95 -13.56
CA ASP A 36 -0.48 -8.19 -12.34
C ASP A 36 0.43 -6.95 -12.30
N TYR A 37 -0.02 -5.90 -11.63
CA TYR A 37 0.74 -4.66 -11.49
C TYR A 37 1.51 -4.62 -10.18
N SER A 38 2.77 -4.14 -10.25
CA SER A 38 3.40 -3.59 -9.07
C SER A 38 2.82 -2.21 -8.83
N ALA A 39 2.26 -2.00 -7.66
CA ALA A 39 1.52 -0.78 -7.33
C ALA A 39 1.90 -0.25 -5.95
N PHE A 40 1.77 1.05 -5.77
CA PHE A 40 1.72 1.68 -4.45
C PHE A 40 0.83 2.92 -4.47
N ILE A 41 0.33 3.28 -3.30
CA ILE A 41 -0.37 4.53 -3.05
C ILE A 41 0.39 5.36 -2.04
N VAL A 42 0.28 6.68 -2.15
CA VAL A 42 0.75 7.63 -1.14
C VAL A 42 -0.46 8.28 -0.49
N VAL A 43 -0.55 8.17 0.82
CA VAL A 43 -1.65 8.72 1.60
C VAL A 43 -1.13 9.80 2.54
N ASP A 44 -1.72 10.98 2.49
CA ASP A 44 -1.52 12.03 3.48
C ASP A 44 -2.31 11.65 4.75
N VAL A 45 -1.60 11.49 5.85
CA VAL A 45 -2.14 11.09 7.14
C VAL A 45 -1.99 12.17 8.21
N THR A 46 -1.67 13.38 7.79
CA THR A 46 -1.44 14.52 8.69
C THR A 46 -2.68 14.82 9.53
N GLU A 47 -3.84 14.78 8.92
CA GLU A 47 -5.14 14.99 9.55
C GLU A 47 -6.25 14.23 8.85
N MET A 48 -7.38 14.01 9.51
CA MET A 48 -8.57 13.44 8.88
C MET A 48 -9.41 14.51 8.19
N PRO A 49 -10.04 14.19 7.06
CA PRO A 49 -9.98 12.90 6.36
C PRO A 49 -8.60 12.64 5.73
N TYR A 50 -8.11 11.41 5.84
CA TYR A 50 -6.93 10.97 5.09
C TYR A 50 -7.18 11.10 3.59
N ARG A 51 -6.12 11.31 2.82
CA ARG A 51 -6.26 11.52 1.37
C ARG A 51 -5.19 10.78 0.59
N VAL A 52 -5.62 10.01 -0.40
CA VAL A 52 -4.69 9.50 -1.42
C VAL A 52 -4.22 10.64 -2.29
N VAL A 53 -2.93 10.95 -2.25
CA VAL A 53 -2.31 12.10 -2.93
C VAL A 53 -1.53 11.72 -4.18
N SER A 54 -1.12 10.45 -4.28
CA SER A 54 -0.40 9.92 -5.44
C SER A 54 -0.61 8.41 -5.52
N LYS A 55 -0.47 7.85 -6.73
CA LYS A 55 -0.43 6.41 -6.95
C LYS A 55 0.59 6.08 -8.02
N TYR A 56 1.11 4.87 -7.95
CA TYR A 56 1.94 4.27 -8.98
C TYR A 56 1.38 2.89 -9.36
N ARG A 57 1.38 2.59 -10.66
CA ARG A 57 0.98 1.29 -11.17
C ARG A 57 1.71 0.98 -12.45
N ASP A 58 2.41 -0.17 -12.51
CA ASP A 58 3.16 -0.61 -13.68
C ASP A 58 3.23 -2.14 -13.72
N ASN A 59 2.85 -2.76 -14.83
CA ASN A 59 2.89 -4.21 -15.03
C ASN A 59 4.15 -4.70 -15.74
N GLU A 60 5.03 -3.80 -16.16
CA GLU A 60 6.29 -4.10 -16.82
C GLU A 60 7.52 -3.88 -15.95
N ILE A 61 7.37 -3.13 -14.84
CA ILE A 61 8.48 -2.86 -13.94
C ILE A 61 9.02 -4.16 -13.34
N LYS A 62 10.33 -4.35 -13.48
CA LYS A 62 10.98 -5.50 -12.87
C LYS A 62 11.02 -5.34 -11.35
N PRO A 63 10.80 -6.42 -10.58
CA PRO A 63 10.86 -6.38 -9.11
C PRO A 63 12.15 -5.78 -8.56
N LEU A 64 13.26 -5.94 -9.27
CA LEU A 64 14.55 -5.37 -8.89
C LEU A 64 14.60 -3.83 -8.97
N LEU A 65 13.78 -3.22 -9.84
CA LEU A 65 13.73 -1.76 -10.03
C LEU A 65 12.65 -1.09 -9.19
N PHE A 66 11.66 -1.83 -8.75
CA PHE A 66 10.52 -1.30 -8.00
C PHE A 66 10.92 -0.64 -6.66
N PRO A 67 11.89 -1.19 -5.88
CA PRO A 67 12.34 -0.52 -4.65
C PRO A 67 12.89 0.88 -4.88
N ALA A 68 13.64 1.09 -5.96
CA ALA A 68 14.17 2.41 -6.31
C ALA A 68 13.05 3.42 -6.59
N LYS A 69 11.95 2.97 -7.22
CA LYS A 69 10.78 3.81 -7.48
C LYS A 69 10.05 4.19 -6.19
N ILE A 70 9.86 3.23 -5.29
CA ILE A 70 9.30 3.50 -3.95
C ILE A 70 10.18 4.49 -3.20
N TYR A 71 11.49 4.27 -3.18
CA TYR A 71 12.46 5.11 -2.50
C TYR A 71 12.43 6.57 -2.99
N GLU A 72 12.42 6.76 -4.32
CA GLU A 72 12.33 8.08 -4.93
C GLU A 72 11.10 8.86 -4.46
N VAL A 73 9.93 8.22 -4.53
CA VAL A 73 8.66 8.84 -4.17
C VAL A 73 8.56 9.06 -2.65
N ALA A 74 8.98 8.08 -1.85
CA ALA A 74 8.98 8.20 -0.39
C ALA A 74 9.83 9.37 0.11
N ARG A 75 10.99 9.57 -0.48
CA ARG A 75 11.83 10.73 -0.17
C ARG A 75 11.18 12.05 -0.58
N ALA A 76 10.56 12.09 -1.74
CA ALA A 76 9.84 13.28 -2.22
C ALA A 76 8.67 13.66 -1.30
N TYR A 77 7.98 12.66 -0.73
CA TYR A 77 6.90 12.84 0.22
C TYR A 77 7.40 12.82 1.68
N ASN A 78 8.37 13.70 2.00
CA ASN A 78 8.87 13.97 3.35
C ASN A 78 9.37 12.73 4.10
N GLN A 79 10.08 11.83 3.45
CA GLN A 79 10.50 10.55 4.04
C GLN A 79 9.30 9.73 4.52
N ALA A 80 8.32 9.51 3.67
CA ALA A 80 7.10 8.79 3.98
C ALA A 80 7.35 7.44 4.67
N PHE A 81 6.48 7.04 5.58
CA PHE A 81 6.49 5.68 6.11
C PHE A 81 6.08 4.69 5.04
N VAL A 82 6.85 3.63 4.85
CA VAL A 82 6.62 2.64 3.78
C VAL A 82 6.27 1.29 4.36
N LEU A 83 5.13 0.74 3.97
CA LEU A 83 4.70 -0.63 4.26
C LEU A 83 4.63 -1.42 2.97
N VAL A 84 5.43 -2.47 2.86
CA VAL A 84 5.45 -3.37 1.70
C VAL A 84 4.68 -4.64 2.04
N GLU A 85 3.82 -5.10 1.12
CA GLU A 85 3.30 -6.47 1.18
C GLU A 85 4.44 -7.46 0.89
N VAL A 86 4.71 -8.36 1.84
CA VAL A 86 5.85 -9.30 1.77
C VAL A 86 5.43 -10.72 1.39
N ASN A 87 4.32 -10.86 0.72
CA ASN A 87 3.99 -12.10 0.05
C ASN A 87 4.92 -12.28 -1.16
N ASP A 88 5.30 -13.53 -1.42
CA ASP A 88 6.11 -13.90 -2.59
C ASP A 88 7.42 -13.07 -2.70
N ILE A 89 7.54 -12.24 -3.75
CA ILE A 89 8.74 -11.42 -4.02
C ILE A 89 8.77 -10.08 -3.26
N GLY A 90 7.70 -9.71 -2.58
CA GLY A 90 7.65 -8.47 -1.79
C GLY A 90 8.68 -8.41 -0.67
N GLU A 91 9.08 -9.57 -0.13
CA GLU A 91 10.16 -9.65 0.86
C GLU A 91 11.51 -9.16 0.28
N GLN A 92 11.79 -9.47 -0.98
CA GLN A 92 12.99 -8.97 -1.66
C GLN A 92 12.95 -7.45 -1.82
N VAL A 93 11.79 -6.90 -2.17
CA VAL A 93 11.60 -5.44 -2.29
C VAL A 93 11.84 -4.75 -0.94
N ALA A 94 11.26 -5.27 0.14
CA ALA A 94 11.45 -4.73 1.49
C ALA A 94 12.91 -4.82 1.93
N ASN A 95 13.59 -5.93 1.67
CA ASN A 95 15.01 -6.11 1.99
C ASN A 95 15.89 -5.13 1.20
N THR A 96 15.63 -4.93 -0.09
CA THR A 96 16.39 -3.95 -0.90
C THR A 96 16.21 -2.53 -0.36
N LEU A 97 14.99 -2.13 0.03
CA LEU A 97 14.74 -0.84 0.66
C LEU A 97 15.53 -0.67 1.96
N GLN A 98 15.53 -1.70 2.82
CA GLN A 98 16.20 -1.64 4.13
C GLN A 98 17.73 -1.68 4.02
N PHE A 99 18.27 -2.63 3.28
CA PHE A 99 19.70 -2.96 3.34
C PHE A 99 20.51 -2.33 2.21
N ASP A 100 19.96 -2.23 1.00
CA ASP A 100 20.70 -1.69 -0.15
C ASP A 100 20.50 -0.17 -0.29
N LEU A 101 19.28 0.31 -0.04
CA LEU A 101 18.92 1.73 -0.11
C LEU A 101 18.93 2.43 1.25
N GLU A 102 19.12 1.68 2.34
CA GLU A 102 19.20 2.19 3.72
C GLU A 102 18.03 3.12 4.08
N TYR A 103 16.81 2.70 3.70
CA TYR A 103 15.62 3.49 3.98
C TYR A 103 15.10 3.26 5.39
N ASP A 104 15.15 4.28 6.24
CA ASP A 104 14.88 4.16 7.68
C ASP A 104 13.39 4.04 8.04
N ASN A 105 12.48 4.60 7.24
CA ASN A 105 11.06 4.69 7.58
C ASN A 105 10.24 3.51 7.04
N LEU A 106 10.78 2.30 7.15
CA LEU A 106 10.04 1.07 6.85
C LEU A 106 9.18 0.64 8.03
N ILE A 107 7.91 0.35 7.76
CA ILE A 107 6.99 -0.19 8.76
C ILE A 107 7.22 -1.68 8.90
N MET A 108 7.40 -2.12 10.15
CA MET A 108 7.58 -3.52 10.51
C MET A 108 6.29 -4.08 11.10
N ALA A 109 5.98 -5.33 10.81
CA ALA A 109 4.93 -6.08 11.46
C ALA A 109 5.53 -7.22 12.30
N SER A 110 4.90 -7.56 13.41
CA SER A 110 5.24 -8.73 14.21
C SER A 110 4.11 -9.74 14.18
N MET A 111 4.47 -11.04 14.20
CA MET A 111 3.50 -12.11 14.29
C MET A 111 3.01 -12.25 15.73
N ARG A 112 1.72 -12.10 15.97
CA ARG A 112 1.08 -12.31 17.26
C ARG A 112 0.22 -13.57 17.22
N GLY A 113 0.70 -14.67 17.82
CA GLY A 113 0.01 -15.94 17.80
C GLY A 113 -0.06 -16.59 16.40
N ARG A 114 -1.03 -17.49 16.18
CA ARG A 114 -1.13 -18.30 14.96
C ARG A 114 -1.64 -17.55 13.71
N SER A 115 -2.25 -16.39 13.85
CA SER A 115 -2.91 -15.70 12.74
C SER A 115 -2.94 -14.18 12.81
N GLY A 116 -2.37 -13.55 13.85
CA GLY A 116 -2.39 -12.10 14.03
C GLY A 116 -1.08 -11.45 13.63
N GLN A 117 -1.16 -10.30 13.00
CA GLN A 117 -0.04 -9.38 12.81
C GLN A 117 -0.38 -8.04 13.47
N VAL A 118 0.61 -7.39 14.04
CA VAL A 118 0.52 -6.05 14.62
C VAL A 118 1.71 -5.22 14.18
N LEU A 119 1.55 -3.90 14.11
CA LEU A 119 2.64 -3.01 13.79
C LEU A 119 3.68 -2.96 14.91
N GLY A 120 4.94 -2.83 14.51
CA GLY A 120 6.07 -2.63 15.40
C GLY A 120 6.79 -3.91 15.81
N GLY A 121 8.09 -3.76 16.04
CA GLY A 121 8.98 -4.76 16.64
C GLY A 121 9.08 -4.54 18.13
N GLY A 122 8.00 -4.79 18.87
CA GLY A 122 8.00 -4.56 20.31
C GLY A 122 8.83 -5.59 21.09
N PHE A 123 9.19 -5.27 22.31
CA PHE A 123 9.90 -6.07 23.33
C PHE A 123 9.29 -7.45 23.66
N SER A 124 8.29 -7.87 22.93
CA SER A 124 7.44 -9.06 23.21
C SER A 124 7.78 -10.24 22.29
N GLY A 125 9.05 -10.64 22.19
CA GLY A 125 9.46 -11.99 21.75
C GLY A 125 9.02 -12.52 20.37
N GLY A 126 8.28 -11.74 19.58
CA GLY A 126 7.89 -12.08 18.21
C GLY A 126 8.97 -11.67 17.21
N LYS A 127 9.22 -12.47 16.18
CA LYS A 127 10.10 -12.06 15.08
C LYS A 127 9.45 -10.89 14.36
N ALA A 128 10.07 -9.70 14.45
CA ALA A 128 9.70 -8.57 13.61
C ALA A 128 10.03 -8.92 12.15
N GLN A 129 9.10 -8.59 11.25
CA GLN A 129 9.24 -8.78 9.82
C GLN A 129 9.12 -7.42 9.14
N LEU A 130 9.97 -7.15 8.16
CA LEU A 130 9.79 -6.00 7.29
C LEU A 130 8.51 -6.18 6.48
N GLY A 131 7.62 -5.19 6.56
CA GLY A 131 6.37 -5.22 5.85
C GLY A 131 5.30 -6.12 6.47
N VAL A 132 4.22 -6.33 5.75
CA VAL A 132 3.03 -7.10 6.17
C VAL A 132 2.78 -8.27 5.22
N ARG A 133 2.42 -9.42 5.79
CA ARG A 133 1.95 -10.55 5.01
C ARG A 133 0.42 -10.50 4.94
N THR A 134 -0.15 -10.43 3.75
CA THR A 134 -1.60 -10.43 3.54
C THR A 134 -2.18 -11.83 3.81
N THR A 135 -2.41 -12.11 5.08
CA THR A 135 -3.17 -13.28 5.52
C THR A 135 -4.67 -13.05 5.31
N LYS A 136 -5.47 -14.12 5.37
CA LYS A 136 -6.93 -14.00 5.36
C LYS A 136 -7.46 -13.04 6.44
N ALA A 137 -6.82 -12.99 7.61
CA ALA A 137 -7.18 -12.10 8.70
C ALA A 137 -6.85 -10.63 8.35
N VAL A 138 -5.65 -10.36 7.85
CA VAL A 138 -5.23 -9.00 7.42
C VAL A 138 -6.16 -8.50 6.30
N LYS A 139 -6.41 -9.31 5.27
CA LYS A 139 -7.31 -8.94 4.17
C LYS A 139 -8.72 -8.63 4.67
N ARG A 140 -9.29 -9.50 5.50
CA ARG A 140 -10.65 -9.31 6.05
C ARG A 140 -10.75 -8.04 6.90
N ILE A 141 -9.82 -7.81 7.81
CA ILE A 141 -9.79 -6.62 8.66
C ILE A 141 -9.57 -5.37 7.81
N GLY A 142 -8.59 -5.41 6.91
CA GLY A 142 -8.29 -4.30 6.02
C GLY A 142 -9.47 -3.91 5.13
N CYS A 143 -10.17 -4.87 4.52
CA CYS A 143 -11.35 -4.59 3.69
C CYS A 143 -12.51 -4.05 4.53
N SER A 144 -12.73 -4.56 5.75
CA SER A 144 -13.77 -4.04 6.64
C SER A 144 -13.48 -2.60 7.05
N ASN A 145 -12.23 -2.31 7.42
CA ASN A 145 -11.81 -0.96 7.82
C ASN A 145 -11.83 0.01 6.63
N LEU A 146 -11.40 -0.45 5.43
CA LEU A 146 -11.47 0.37 4.22
C LEU A 146 -12.91 0.80 3.92
N LYS A 147 -13.86 -0.15 3.99
CA LYS A 147 -15.27 0.15 3.82
C LYS A 147 -15.73 1.21 4.82
N GLN A 148 -15.39 1.05 6.10
CA GLN A 148 -15.78 1.99 7.14
C GLN A 148 -15.14 3.38 6.93
N LEU A 149 -13.85 3.45 6.56
CA LEU A 149 -13.17 4.72 6.28
C LEU A 149 -13.85 5.50 5.13
N ILE A 150 -14.32 4.79 4.10
CA ILE A 150 -15.02 5.39 2.96
C ILE A 150 -16.44 5.81 3.38
N GLU A 151 -17.21 4.95 4.06
CA GLU A 151 -18.58 5.24 4.48
C GLU A 151 -18.67 6.40 5.50
N ASP A 152 -17.63 6.55 6.33
CA ASP A 152 -17.53 7.63 7.34
C ASP A 152 -16.88 8.92 6.79
N ASP A 153 -16.62 9.01 5.49
CA ASP A 153 -15.90 10.13 4.84
C ASP A 153 -14.51 10.42 5.46
N LYS A 154 -13.85 9.39 5.98
CA LYS A 154 -12.52 9.49 6.62
C LYS A 154 -11.36 9.22 5.69
N LEU A 155 -11.63 8.73 4.49
CA LEU A 155 -10.64 8.52 3.42
C LEU A 155 -11.16 9.09 2.11
N ILE A 156 -10.38 9.99 1.52
CA ILE A 156 -10.69 10.61 0.24
C ILE A 156 -9.84 9.96 -0.84
N VAL A 157 -10.53 9.39 -1.83
CA VAL A 157 -9.95 8.77 -3.03
C VAL A 157 -10.50 9.48 -4.25
N GLU A 158 -9.63 10.13 -5.02
CA GLU A 158 -10.02 10.90 -6.22
C GLU A 158 -9.38 10.34 -7.51
N ASP A 159 -8.53 9.32 -7.42
CA ASP A 159 -7.87 8.68 -8.55
C ASP A 159 -8.83 7.75 -9.30
N LEU A 160 -8.85 7.86 -10.64
CA LEU A 160 -9.79 7.12 -11.48
C LEU A 160 -9.49 5.62 -11.51
N ASP A 161 -8.21 5.24 -11.55
CA ASP A 161 -7.84 3.82 -11.59
C ASP A 161 -8.23 3.12 -10.27
N ILE A 162 -7.97 3.78 -9.14
CA ILE A 162 -8.37 3.26 -7.81
C ILE A 162 -9.89 3.14 -7.72
N ILE A 163 -10.64 4.16 -8.16
CA ILE A 163 -12.11 4.13 -8.17
C ILE A 163 -12.62 3.00 -9.06
N SER A 164 -12.00 2.80 -10.22
CA SER A 164 -12.35 1.72 -11.13
C SER A 164 -12.14 0.34 -10.50
N GLU A 165 -10.99 0.09 -9.88
CA GLU A 165 -10.73 -1.17 -9.17
C GLU A 165 -11.69 -1.39 -7.99
N LEU A 166 -11.97 -0.34 -7.19
CA LEU A 166 -12.95 -0.41 -6.11
C LEU A 166 -14.35 -0.80 -6.61
N SER A 167 -14.74 -0.34 -7.80
CA SER A 167 -16.07 -0.63 -8.38
C SER A 167 -16.23 -2.09 -8.83
N THR A 168 -15.13 -2.79 -9.07
CA THR A 168 -15.10 -4.20 -9.50
C THR A 168 -14.60 -5.15 -8.39
N PHE A 169 -14.35 -4.62 -7.20
CA PHE A 169 -13.89 -5.41 -6.05
C PHE A 169 -15.10 -5.99 -5.31
N ILE A 170 -15.24 -7.30 -5.35
CA ILE A 170 -16.44 -8.01 -4.91
C ILE A 170 -16.16 -9.07 -3.86
N VAL A 171 -17.23 -9.50 -3.18
CA VAL A 171 -17.18 -10.66 -2.30
C VAL A 171 -17.25 -11.95 -3.15
N LYS A 172 -16.24 -12.79 -3.08
CA LYS A 172 -16.22 -14.14 -3.66
C LYS A 172 -16.07 -15.19 -2.55
N GLY A 173 -17.14 -15.90 -2.26
CA GLY A 173 -17.17 -16.89 -1.18
C GLY A 173 -16.92 -16.25 0.19
N SER A 174 -15.81 -16.60 0.84
CA SER A 174 -15.40 -16.05 2.15
C SER A 174 -14.30 -14.98 2.05
N SER A 175 -13.99 -14.50 0.85
CA SER A 175 -12.93 -13.53 0.58
C SER A 175 -13.44 -12.34 -0.24
N TYR A 176 -12.55 -11.40 -0.47
CA TYR A 176 -12.76 -10.24 -1.35
C TYR A 176 -11.71 -10.31 -2.46
N GLU A 177 -12.09 -10.06 -3.68
CA GLU A 177 -11.18 -10.04 -4.83
C GLU A 177 -11.79 -9.27 -6.01
N ALA A 178 -10.97 -8.95 -7.01
CA ALA A 178 -11.47 -8.37 -8.25
C ALA A 178 -12.43 -9.32 -8.96
N ASP A 179 -13.39 -8.77 -9.69
CA ASP A 179 -14.22 -9.54 -10.61
C ASP A 179 -13.37 -10.10 -11.76
N ASP A 180 -13.87 -11.13 -12.44
CA ASP A 180 -13.11 -11.85 -13.46
C ASP A 180 -12.61 -10.91 -14.58
N GLY A 181 -11.30 -10.91 -14.79
CA GLY A 181 -10.63 -10.04 -15.75
C GLY A 181 -10.36 -8.61 -15.28
N CYS A 182 -10.63 -8.30 -14.02
CA CYS A 182 -10.30 -7.03 -13.38
C CYS A 182 -9.07 -7.16 -12.47
N ASN A 183 -8.45 -6.03 -12.12
CA ASN A 183 -7.32 -5.95 -11.21
C ASN A 183 -7.76 -5.46 -9.84
N ASP A 184 -6.98 -5.78 -8.79
CA ASP A 184 -7.17 -5.30 -7.42
C ASP A 184 -5.88 -4.85 -6.75
N ASP A 185 -4.82 -4.59 -7.52
CA ASP A 185 -3.49 -4.22 -6.99
C ASP A 185 -3.52 -2.90 -6.20
N LEU A 186 -4.22 -1.89 -6.71
CA LEU A 186 -4.40 -0.61 -6.00
C LEU A 186 -5.36 -0.75 -4.81
N VAL A 187 -6.41 -1.58 -4.93
CA VAL A 187 -7.29 -1.90 -3.79
C VAL A 187 -6.54 -2.67 -2.72
N ALA A 188 -5.59 -3.54 -3.10
CA ALA A 188 -4.70 -4.21 -2.15
C ALA A 188 -3.89 -3.18 -1.34
N CYS A 189 -3.30 -2.18 -2.01
CA CYS A 189 -2.63 -1.08 -1.31
C CYS A 189 -3.57 -0.35 -0.34
N LEU A 190 -4.83 -0.11 -0.74
CA LEU A 190 -5.82 0.55 0.12
C LEU A 190 -6.22 -0.28 1.34
N PHE A 191 -6.51 -1.58 1.19
CA PHE A 191 -6.91 -2.37 2.37
C PHE A 191 -5.73 -2.63 3.31
N ILE A 192 -4.49 -2.69 2.81
CA ILE A 192 -3.28 -2.72 3.64
C ILE A 192 -3.15 -1.40 4.43
N PHE A 193 -3.37 -0.25 3.78
CA PHE A 193 -3.42 1.04 4.47
C PHE A 193 -4.50 1.07 5.55
N ALA A 194 -5.72 0.65 5.22
CA ALA A 194 -6.83 0.61 6.17
C ALA A 194 -6.56 -0.35 7.35
N TRP A 195 -5.83 -1.45 7.12
CA TRP A 195 -5.37 -2.33 8.20
C TRP A 195 -4.39 -1.61 9.14
N VAL A 196 -3.47 -0.79 8.59
CA VAL A 196 -2.53 0.00 9.40
C VAL A 196 -3.26 0.97 10.32
N THR A 197 -4.35 1.60 9.87
CA THR A 197 -5.08 2.59 10.67
C THR A 197 -5.78 2.01 11.89
N ASP A 198 -5.91 0.69 11.98
CA ASP A 198 -6.54 -0.04 13.09
C ASP A 198 -5.50 -0.54 14.12
N GLN A 199 -4.22 -0.28 13.92
CA GLN A 199 -3.14 -0.73 14.81
C GLN A 199 -2.71 0.39 15.76
#